data_7713bba48214bf76c613adfe33523bd6
#
_entry.id   7713bba48214bf76c613adfe33523bd6
#
_cell.length_a   1.000
_cell.length_b   1.000
_cell.length_c   1.000
_cell.angle_alpha   90.00
_cell.angle_beta   90.00
_cell.angle_gamma   90.00
#
_symmetry.space_group_name_H-M   'P 1'
#
loop_
_entity.id
_entity.type
_entity.pdbx_description
1 polymer ?
#
loop_
_entity_poly.entity_id
_entity_poly.type
_entity_poly.pdbx_seq_one_letter_code
_entity_poly.pdbx_strand_id
1 'polypeptide(L)'
;MNTNTNPPTTSPSNPRDNSCYDIDPTVATLNVFADDEHSYHLPYAQFLYAEMIPNLALEKEPDAPPQKLLIRFAVAEVAVLGSGLKSLERAIQKYELKFVKSADRRYAATLKTHVAAVTITFTKENV
;
A
#
# COMPACT_ATOMS: atom_id res chain seq x y z
N MET A 1 17.86 17.30 -27.58
CA MET A 1 17.66 17.03 -27.33
C MET A 1 17.29 16.63 -26.67
N ASN A 2 17.32 16.56 -26.68
CA ASN A 2 16.97 16.12 -26.04
C ASN A 2 16.52 15.79 -25.29
N THR A 3 16.64 15.86 -25.16
CA THR A 3 16.31 15.52 -24.59
C THR A 3 15.70 15.16 -23.83
N ASN A 4 15.75 15.26 -23.83
CA ASN A 4 15.24 14.92 -23.22
C ASN A 4 14.88 14.52 -22.44
N THR A 5 15.01 14.73 -22.38
CA THR A 5 14.77 14.28 -21.90
C THR A 5 14.26 13.84 -21.14
N ASN A 6 14.19 13.75 -20.99
CA ASN A 6 13.77 13.25 -20.38
C ASN A 6 13.39 12.74 -19.71
N PRO A 7 13.41 12.79 -19.43
CA PRO A 7 13.18 12.15 -18.89
C PRO A 7 12.79 11.56 -18.21
N PRO A 8 12.97 11.55 -17.99
CA PRO A 8 12.65 10.86 -17.44
C PRO A 8 12.20 10.44 -16.66
N THR A 9 12.48 10.71 -16.55
CA THR A 9 12.18 10.31 -15.91
C THR A 9 11.50 10.07 -15.25
N THR A 10 11.48 10.28 -15.20
CA THR A 10 10.86 10.02 -14.65
C THR A 10 10.11 9.53 -14.34
N SER A 11 10.03 9.45 -14.44
CA SER A 11 9.38 8.93 -14.20
C SER A 11 8.66 8.28 -14.08
N PRO A 12 8.99 8.16 -14.13
CA PRO A 12 8.24 7.19 -14.18
C PRO A 12 7.02 7.13 -13.79
N SER A 13 6.82 7.47 -13.61
CA SER A 13 5.81 7.28 -13.02
C SER A 13 4.65 7.69 -13.58
N ASN A 14 4.53 8.34 -14.41
CA ASN A 14 3.45 8.76 -14.86
C ASN A 14 2.40 7.84 -14.97
N PRO A 15 2.31 6.98 -15.72
CA PRO A 15 1.21 6.15 -15.69
C PRO A 15 1.16 5.56 -14.40
N ARG A 16 2.20 5.62 -13.76
CA ARG A 16 2.21 5.09 -12.59
C ARG A 16 1.70 5.92 -11.59
N ASP A 17 1.20 7.06 -11.82
CA ASP A 17 0.59 7.88 -10.81
C ASP A 17 -0.61 7.22 -10.25
N ASN A 18 -1.26 6.28 -10.93
CA ASN A 18 -2.39 5.58 -10.36
C ASN A 18 -1.99 4.21 -9.82
N SER A 19 -0.71 3.88 -9.78
CA SER A 19 -0.28 2.64 -9.19
C SER A 19 -0.37 2.70 -7.69
N CYS A 20 -0.81 1.62 -7.08
CA CYS A 20 -1.00 1.58 -5.64
C CYS A 20 0.21 1.07 -4.89
N TYR A 21 1.18 0.48 -5.57
CA TYR A 21 2.34 -0.10 -4.90
C TYR A 21 3.48 -0.31 -5.88
N ASP A 22 4.64 -0.59 -5.33
CA ASP A 22 5.80 -0.98 -6.15
C ASP A 22 6.61 -1.98 -5.34
N ILE A 23 7.42 -2.74 -6.04
CA ILE A 23 8.22 -3.80 -5.45
C ILE A 23 9.69 -3.51 -5.71
N ASP A 24 10.52 -3.67 -4.70
CA ASP A 24 11.94 -3.45 -4.84
C ASP A 24 12.64 -4.36 -3.83
N PRO A 25 13.40 -5.36 -4.27
CA PRO A 25 14.02 -6.31 -3.35
C PRO A 25 15.13 -5.72 -2.49
N THR A 26 15.50 -4.47 -2.71
CA THR A 26 16.59 -3.87 -1.95
C THR A 26 16.11 -2.89 -0.88
N VAL A 27 14.80 -2.72 -0.70
CA VAL A 27 14.34 -1.72 0.27
C VAL A 27 14.47 -2.24 1.68
N ALA A 28 14.72 -1.34 2.60
CA ALA A 28 14.80 -1.66 4.02
C ALA A 28 13.56 -1.21 4.76
N THR A 29 12.72 -0.40 4.15
CA THR A 29 11.50 0.11 4.78
C THR A 29 10.34 0.01 3.83
N LEU A 30 9.14 -0.06 4.39
CA LEU A 30 7.91 0.08 3.62
C LEU A 30 7.46 1.53 3.76
N ASN A 31 7.27 2.21 2.64
CA ASN A 31 6.76 3.57 2.68
C ASN A 31 5.25 3.51 2.60
N VAL A 32 4.58 4.05 3.60
CA VAL A 32 3.14 4.03 3.68
C VAL A 32 2.63 5.44 3.43
N PHE A 33 1.86 5.62 2.37
CA PHE A 33 1.25 6.91 2.08
C PHE A 33 -0.18 6.82 2.59
N ALA A 34 -0.39 7.31 3.80
CA ALA A 34 -1.69 7.20 4.45
C ALA A 34 -2.67 8.20 3.89
N ASP A 35 -3.95 7.94 4.06
CA ASP A 35 -5.00 8.81 3.53
C ASP A 35 -5.04 10.17 4.22
N ASP A 36 -4.39 10.31 5.37
CA ASP A 36 -4.34 11.61 6.06
C ASP A 36 -3.24 12.49 5.48
N GLU A 37 -2.67 12.09 4.33
CA GLU A 37 -1.64 12.85 3.66
C GLU A 37 -0.29 12.80 4.34
N HIS A 38 -0.12 11.98 5.33
CA HIS A 38 1.20 11.77 5.92
C HIS A 38 1.82 10.53 5.30
N SER A 39 3.11 10.49 5.21
CA SER A 39 3.80 9.28 4.77
C SER A 39 4.72 8.81 5.87
N TYR A 40 4.85 7.51 5.98
CA TYR A 40 5.62 6.90 7.02
C TYR A 40 6.57 5.86 6.43
N HIS A 41 7.73 5.69 7.04
CA HIS A 41 8.70 4.71 6.59
C HIS A 41 8.85 3.70 7.71
N LEU A 42 8.33 2.51 7.52
CA LEU A 42 8.34 1.48 8.55
C LEU A 42 9.43 0.47 8.26
N PRO A 43 10.39 0.28 9.16
CA PRO A 43 11.52 -0.61 8.88
C PRO A 43 11.09 -2.06 8.89
N TYR A 44 11.51 -2.82 7.87
CA TYR A 44 11.19 -4.24 7.82
C TYR A 44 11.79 -5.01 8.99
N ALA A 45 12.83 -4.48 9.61
CA ALA A 45 13.39 -5.11 10.80
C ALA A 45 12.37 -5.20 11.94
N GLN A 46 11.31 -4.38 11.89
CA GLN A 46 10.28 -4.41 12.92
C GLN A 46 8.97 -5.04 12.42
N PHE A 47 8.98 -5.65 11.26
CA PHE A 47 7.78 -6.29 10.72
C PHE A 47 7.49 -7.54 11.54
N LEU A 48 6.24 -7.71 11.91
CA LEU A 48 5.82 -8.86 12.70
C LEU A 48 5.00 -9.86 11.88
N TYR A 49 3.96 -9.40 11.22
CA TYR A 49 3.13 -10.30 10.40
C TYR A 49 2.15 -9.50 9.55
N ALA A 50 1.59 -10.15 8.58
CA ALA A 50 0.52 -9.58 7.77
C ALA A 50 -0.64 -10.55 7.77
N GLU A 51 -1.85 -10.02 7.67
CA GLU A 51 -3.05 -10.85 7.69
C GLU A 51 -4.03 -10.34 6.65
N MET A 52 -4.51 -11.21 5.79
CA MET A 52 -5.51 -10.85 4.79
C MET A 52 -6.86 -11.34 5.30
N ILE A 53 -7.82 -10.44 5.42
CA ILE A 53 -9.13 -10.81 5.90
C ILE A 53 -10.20 -10.21 4.99
N PRO A 54 -11.40 -10.75 4.99
CA PRO A 54 -12.50 -10.13 4.25
C PRO A 54 -12.87 -8.80 4.90
N ASN A 55 -13.29 -7.85 4.11
CA ASN A 55 -13.75 -6.59 4.66
C ASN A 55 -15.20 -6.76 5.06
N LEU A 56 -15.48 -6.74 6.36
CA LEU A 56 -16.83 -6.97 6.85
C LEU A 56 -17.81 -5.87 6.47
N ALA A 57 -17.30 -4.69 6.13
CA ALA A 57 -18.21 -3.62 5.70
C ALA A 57 -18.90 -3.98 4.41
N LEU A 58 -18.41 -4.94 3.65
CA LEU A 58 -19.02 -5.34 2.41
C LEU A 58 -20.41 -5.90 2.63
N GLU A 59 -20.69 -6.41 3.81
CA GLU A 59 -22.01 -6.94 4.10
C GLU A 59 -23.07 -5.84 4.11
N LYS A 60 -22.70 -4.63 4.46
CA LYS A 60 -23.65 -3.54 4.50
C LYS A 60 -23.49 -2.59 3.35
N GLU A 61 -22.32 -2.55 2.76
CA GLU A 61 -22.03 -1.64 1.68
C GLU A 61 -21.49 -2.44 0.51
N PRO A 62 -22.33 -2.83 -0.41
CA PRO A 62 -21.89 -3.68 -1.52
C PRO A 62 -20.75 -3.09 -2.35
N ASP A 63 -20.60 -1.76 -2.31
CA ASP A 63 -19.53 -1.13 -3.06
C ASP A 63 -18.23 -1.03 -2.25
N ALA A 64 -18.23 -1.53 -1.03
CA ALA A 64 -17.03 -1.46 -0.21
C ALA A 64 -15.92 -2.34 -0.80
N PRO A 65 -14.67 -2.00 -0.58
CA PRO A 65 -13.58 -2.87 -1.04
C PRO A 65 -13.68 -4.24 -0.40
N PRO A 66 -13.47 -5.31 -1.16
CA PRO A 66 -13.71 -6.66 -0.64
C PRO A 66 -12.66 -7.20 0.31
N GLN A 67 -11.45 -6.67 0.28
CA GLN A 67 -10.34 -7.22 1.06
C GLN A 67 -9.73 -6.21 1.99
N LYS A 68 -9.18 -6.70 3.09
CA LYS A 68 -8.46 -5.88 4.03
C LYS A 68 -7.16 -6.58 4.35
N LEU A 69 -6.05 -5.90 4.13
CA LEU A 69 -4.73 -6.43 4.46
C LEU A 69 -4.20 -5.67 5.65
N LEU A 70 -3.95 -6.37 6.75
CA LEU A 70 -3.36 -5.77 7.92
C LEU A 70 -1.87 -6.09 7.91
N ILE A 71 -1.04 -5.07 8.07
CA ILE A 71 0.40 -5.22 8.07
C ILE A 71 0.88 -4.71 9.41
N ARG A 72 1.38 -5.61 10.26
CA ARG A 72 1.74 -5.25 11.61
C ARG A 72 3.24 -5.10 11.78
N PHE A 73 3.62 -3.93 12.25
CA PHE A 73 4.99 -3.66 12.64
C PHE A 73 5.00 -3.48 14.16
N ALA A 74 6.15 -3.54 14.79
CA ALA A 74 6.24 -3.39 16.24
C ALA A 74 5.62 -2.09 16.72
N VAL A 75 5.75 -1.02 15.95
CA VAL A 75 5.28 0.29 16.36
C VAL A 75 3.97 0.73 15.74
N ALA A 76 3.47 0.02 14.75
CA ALA A 76 2.30 0.50 14.02
C ALA A 76 1.60 -0.62 13.29
N GLU A 77 0.32 -0.41 13.00
CA GLU A 77 -0.44 -1.33 12.18
C GLU A 77 -0.96 -0.56 10.98
N VAL A 78 -0.76 -1.09 9.79
CA VAL A 78 -1.23 -0.48 8.56
C VAL A 78 -2.42 -1.30 8.08
N ALA A 79 -3.52 -0.64 7.80
CA ALA A 79 -4.70 -1.29 7.26
C ALA A 79 -4.90 -0.82 5.82
N VAL A 80 -4.93 -1.76 4.89
CA VAL A 80 -5.09 -1.48 3.47
C VAL A 80 -6.40 -2.11 3.03
N LEU A 81 -7.31 -1.30 2.51
CA LEU A 81 -8.58 -1.79 1.97
C LEU A 81 -8.52 -1.74 0.46
N GLY A 82 -8.97 -2.78 -0.19
CA GLY A 82 -8.94 -2.78 -1.64
C GLY A 82 -9.34 -4.10 -2.25
N SER A 83 -8.90 -4.32 -3.47
CA SER A 83 -9.16 -5.55 -4.19
C SER A 83 -7.87 -6.00 -4.86
N GLY A 84 -7.75 -7.30 -5.09
CA GLY A 84 -6.55 -7.85 -5.71
C GLY A 84 -5.31 -7.66 -4.86
N LEU A 85 -5.45 -7.71 -3.53
CA LEU A 85 -4.35 -7.36 -2.64
C LEU A 85 -3.35 -8.50 -2.45
N LYS A 86 -3.54 -9.63 -3.12
CA LYS A 86 -2.62 -10.74 -2.98
C LYS A 86 -1.21 -10.38 -3.41
N SER A 87 -1.06 -9.49 -4.38
CA SER A 87 0.26 -9.06 -4.82
C SER A 87 0.99 -8.30 -3.73
N LEU A 88 0.23 -7.50 -2.95
CA LEU A 88 0.83 -6.79 -1.83
C LEU A 88 1.25 -7.78 -0.75
N GLU A 89 0.40 -8.77 -0.48
CA GLU A 89 0.69 -9.77 0.52
C GLU A 89 1.97 -10.52 0.16
N ARG A 90 2.13 -10.89 -1.11
CA ARG A 90 3.32 -11.57 -1.54
C ARG A 90 4.57 -10.71 -1.40
N ALA A 91 4.46 -9.44 -1.74
CA ALA A 91 5.59 -8.52 -1.65
C ALA A 91 6.00 -8.32 -0.19
N ILE A 92 5.03 -8.21 0.71
CA ILE A 92 5.32 -8.05 2.11
C ILE A 92 6.02 -9.30 2.64
N GLN A 93 5.57 -10.47 2.19
CA GLN A 93 6.14 -11.71 2.66
C GLN A 93 7.62 -11.80 2.32
N LYS A 94 8.05 -11.15 1.27
CA LYS A 94 9.44 -11.15 0.85
C LYS A 94 10.19 -9.90 1.28
N TYR A 95 9.54 -9.02 2.02
CA TYR A 95 10.13 -7.74 2.46
C TYR A 95 10.49 -6.87 1.26
N GLU A 96 9.68 -6.93 0.22
CA GLU A 96 9.98 -6.22 -1.02
C GLU A 96 8.96 -5.15 -1.38
N LEU A 97 7.94 -4.96 -0.59
CA LEU A 97 6.97 -3.92 -0.89
C LEU A 97 7.61 -2.57 -0.62
N LYS A 98 7.77 -1.77 -1.66
CA LYS A 98 8.46 -0.50 -1.54
C LYS A 98 7.53 0.57 -1.01
N PHE A 99 6.33 0.67 -1.52
CA PHE A 99 5.34 1.61 -1.01
C PHE A 99 3.93 1.09 -1.25
N VAL A 100 2.99 1.67 -0.52
CA VAL A 100 1.58 1.43 -0.73
C VAL A 100 0.85 2.75 -0.57
N LYS A 101 -0.09 3.03 -1.47
CA LYS A 101 -0.90 4.23 -1.41
C LYS A 101 -2.24 3.94 -2.04
N SER A 102 -3.25 4.73 -1.71
CA SER A 102 -4.56 4.57 -2.33
C SER A 102 -4.61 5.22 -3.70
N ALA A 103 -5.51 4.77 -4.54
CA ALA A 103 -5.74 5.37 -5.85
C ALA A 103 -7.23 5.64 -5.97
N ASP A 104 -7.59 6.61 -6.80
CA ASP A 104 -8.98 6.99 -7.00
C ASP A 104 -9.79 5.76 -7.38
N ARG A 105 -11.01 5.66 -6.86
CA ARG A 105 -11.85 4.49 -7.10
C ARG A 105 -12.21 4.33 -8.56
N ARG A 106 -12.09 5.36 -9.39
CA ARG A 106 -12.36 5.21 -10.81
C ARG A 106 -11.37 4.27 -11.48
N TYR A 107 -10.27 3.97 -10.82
CA TYR A 107 -9.30 3.05 -11.37
C TYR A 107 -9.50 1.62 -10.88
N ALA A 108 -10.52 1.38 -10.05
CA ALA A 108 -10.71 0.05 -9.47
C ALA A 108 -10.91 -1.02 -10.53
N ALA A 109 -11.58 -0.70 -11.62
CA ALA A 109 -11.85 -1.69 -12.65
C ALA A 109 -10.67 -1.93 -13.57
N THR A 110 -9.73 -1.00 -13.63
CA THR A 110 -8.61 -1.13 -14.57
C THR A 110 -7.34 -1.60 -13.91
N LEU A 111 -7.21 -1.46 -12.59
CA LEU A 111 -6.02 -1.89 -11.90
C LEU A 111 -6.22 -3.30 -11.37
N LYS A 112 -5.24 -4.18 -11.62
CA LYS A 112 -5.32 -5.52 -11.10
C LYS A 112 -5.31 -5.50 -9.60
N THR A 113 -4.55 -4.62 -9.01
CA THR A 113 -4.51 -4.39 -7.58
C THR A 113 -4.96 -2.96 -7.35
N HIS A 114 -6.05 -2.79 -6.65
CA HIS A 114 -6.55 -1.44 -6.36
C HIS A 114 -6.63 -1.26 -4.86
N VAL A 115 -5.97 -0.24 -4.34
CA VAL A 115 -6.01 0.12 -2.94
C VAL A 115 -6.97 1.28 -2.81
N ALA A 116 -8.03 1.08 -2.05
CA ALA A 116 -9.06 2.10 -1.87
C ALA A 116 -8.77 2.99 -0.67
N ALA A 117 -8.11 2.46 0.33
CA ALA A 117 -7.81 3.25 1.55
C ALA A 117 -6.58 2.69 2.25
N VAL A 118 -5.80 3.56 2.84
CA VAL A 118 -4.62 3.20 3.62
C VAL A 118 -4.66 3.98 4.91
N THR A 119 -4.72 3.29 6.05
CA THR A 119 -4.69 3.95 7.33
C THR A 119 -3.59 3.34 8.18
N ILE A 120 -3.06 4.10 9.12
CA ILE A 120 -2.02 3.62 10.00
C ILE A 120 -2.37 3.99 11.43
N THR A 121 -2.20 3.06 12.33
CA THR A 121 -2.48 3.26 13.74
C THR A 121 -1.21 2.90 14.50
N PHE A 122 -0.71 3.82 15.31
CA PHE A 122 0.51 3.57 16.05
C PHE A 122 0.20 2.90 17.39
N THR A 123 1.06 1.97 17.78
CA THR A 123 0.93 1.30 19.03
C THR A 123 1.21 2.27 20.13
N LYS A 124 0.28 2.39 21.16
CA LYS A 124 0.51 3.24 22.19
C LYS A 124 1.37 2.64 23.17
N GLU A 125 2.38 3.30 23.60
CA GLU A 125 3.18 2.82 24.61
C GLU A 125 2.51 2.89 25.83
N ASN A 126 2.56 1.94 26.61
CA ASN A 126 1.95 1.97 27.80
C ASN A 126 2.71 2.42 28.75
N VAL A 127 2.99 3.39 28.91
CA VAL A 127 3.80 3.85 29.84
C VAL A 127 3.27 4.17 30.98
#